data_5be3249aea76c42daee3abf564e180c1
#
_entry.id   5be3249aea76c42daee3abf564e180c1
#
_cell.length_a   1.000
_cell.length_b   1.000
_cell.length_c   1.000
_cell.angle_alpha   90.00
_cell.angle_beta   90.00
_cell.angle_gamma   90.00
#
_symmetry.space_group_name_H-M   'P 1'
#
loop_
_entity.id
_entity.type
_entity.pdbx_description
1 polymer ?
#
loop_
_entity_poly.entity_id
_entity_poly.type
_entity_poly.pdbx_seq_one_letter_code
_entity_poly.pdbx_strand_id
1 'polypeptide(L)'
;MMASTTIRLSQAAENKSKLSGATAATVSLDSAKIVDHSSPIPFYAQLSGYIEQQVRSYKWVAGQLLPSEHELCAVAGVSRTVVRQAINELERKGLVTKQSGKRSSIAFPIYQGSLMQNLSGFYDDAIAKGRQPYTKVLGLQVIPAAPEIGAALQIEEGSPVIELNRLRFLDGEPEVLVVTYLPQSMCPGLLNEDFSNESLYRLLAQKYGLRITQGIRTIKAIALDRKSAGLLGVRTGSPALLLKSRGQLADGRPLEYFIALHRGDRAQFEVKLVSA
;
A
#
# COMPACT_ATOMS: atom_id res chain seq x y z
N MET A 1 -45.19 18.62 4.51
CA MET A 1 -44.67 18.26 5.86
C MET A 1 -43.19 18.06 5.75
N MET A 2 -42.45 19.03 6.32
CA MET A 2 -40.98 19.01 6.43
C MET A 2 -40.60 18.20 7.67
N ALA A 3 -39.67 17.28 7.56
CA ALA A 3 -38.92 16.72 8.69
C ALA A 3 -37.54 16.30 8.16
N SER A 4 -36.61 17.11 8.35
CA SER A 4 -35.53 17.12 9.32
C SER A 4 -34.31 16.31 8.88
N THR A 5 -33.43 17.01 8.18
CA THR A 5 -32.05 16.57 7.88
C THR A 5 -31.12 17.25 8.90
N THR A 6 -31.03 16.69 10.12
CA THR A 6 -30.11 17.23 11.15
C THR A 6 -29.48 16.10 11.98
N ILE A 7 -28.92 15.08 11.35
CA ILE A 7 -28.08 14.09 12.04
C ILE A 7 -26.96 13.69 11.09
N ARG A 8 -25.91 14.47 10.91
CA ARG A 8 -24.64 14.01 10.27
C ARG A 8 -23.42 14.90 10.55
N LEU A 9 -23.50 15.84 11.46
CA LEU A 9 -22.34 16.69 11.83
C LEU A 9 -21.67 16.31 13.16
N SER A 10 -22.25 15.42 13.97
CA SER A 10 -21.67 15.06 15.28
C SER A 10 -20.65 13.92 15.22
N GLN A 11 -20.77 13.01 14.25
CA GLN A 11 -19.83 11.89 14.13
C GLN A 11 -18.44 12.26 13.55
N ALA A 12 -18.35 13.35 12.81
CA ALA A 12 -17.07 13.84 12.29
C ALA A 12 -16.21 14.55 13.37
N ALA A 13 -16.84 15.08 14.40
CA ALA A 13 -16.16 15.75 15.51
C ALA A 13 -15.64 14.74 16.56
N GLU A 14 -16.36 13.65 16.80
CA GLU A 14 -15.92 12.60 17.75
C GLU A 14 -14.75 11.77 17.23
N ASN A 15 -14.59 11.62 15.91
CA ASN A 15 -13.42 10.96 15.35
C ASN A 15 -12.14 11.81 15.39
N LYS A 16 -12.24 13.14 15.49
CA LYS A 16 -11.06 14.01 15.64
C LYS A 16 -10.40 13.88 17.02
N SER A 17 -11.13 13.53 18.06
CA SER A 17 -10.58 13.40 19.41
C SER A 17 -9.91 12.05 19.69
N LYS A 18 -10.21 11.01 18.92
CA LYS A 18 -9.62 9.67 19.06
C LYS A 18 -8.29 9.48 18.35
N LEU A 19 -7.90 10.37 17.44
CA LEU A 19 -6.66 10.26 16.65
C LEU A 19 -5.47 11.04 17.20
N SER A 20 -5.66 11.88 18.23
CA SER A 20 -4.54 12.64 18.83
C SER A 20 -3.81 11.93 19.96
N GLY A 21 -4.18 10.67 20.29
CA GLY A 21 -3.61 9.89 21.40
C GLY A 21 -3.13 8.49 21.04
N ALA A 22 -3.05 8.12 19.78
CA ALA A 22 -2.50 6.82 19.39
C ALA A 22 -0.99 6.83 19.60
N THR A 23 -0.52 6.35 20.74
CA THR A 23 0.89 5.99 20.96
C THR A 23 1.27 5.00 19.86
N ALA A 24 2.24 5.37 19.01
CA ALA A 24 2.69 4.52 17.91
C ALA A 24 3.12 3.16 18.50
N ALA A 25 2.47 2.09 18.05
CA ALA A 25 2.75 0.75 18.55
C ALA A 25 4.21 0.39 18.24
N THR A 26 4.92 -0.18 19.22
CA THR A 26 6.26 -0.73 19.01
C THR A 26 6.13 -2.09 18.34
N VAL A 27 6.96 -2.35 17.32
CA VAL A 27 7.00 -3.66 16.66
C VAL A 27 7.46 -4.75 17.64
N SER A 28 6.89 -5.94 17.55
CA SER A 28 7.37 -7.11 18.31
C SER A 28 8.52 -7.79 17.56
N LEU A 29 9.57 -8.11 18.29
CA LEU A 29 10.67 -8.93 17.77
C LEU A 29 10.31 -10.40 18.00
N ASP A 30 10.36 -11.19 16.93
CA ASP A 30 10.31 -12.62 17.05
C ASP A 30 11.68 -13.10 17.58
N SER A 31 11.70 -13.88 18.66
CA SER A 31 12.93 -14.35 19.31
C SER A 31 13.68 -15.42 18.52
N ALA A 32 13.22 -15.75 17.31
CA ALA A 32 13.99 -16.56 16.37
C ALA A 32 15.32 -15.85 16.05
N LYS A 33 16.44 -16.56 15.99
CA LYS A 33 17.80 -16.04 15.77
C LYS A 33 17.84 -14.95 14.70
N ILE A 34 17.84 -13.68 15.16
CA ILE A 34 17.93 -12.50 14.27
C ILE A 34 19.33 -12.44 13.65
N VAL A 35 20.34 -12.88 14.39
CA VAL A 35 21.75 -12.90 13.98
C VAL A 35 22.35 -14.29 14.20
N ASP A 36 22.96 -14.83 13.16
CA ASP A 36 23.72 -16.07 13.19
C ASP A 36 25.22 -15.73 13.34
N HIS A 37 25.79 -16.05 14.52
CA HIS A 37 27.19 -15.79 14.81
C HIS A 37 28.17 -16.72 14.05
N SER A 38 27.68 -17.78 13.43
CA SER A 38 28.46 -18.68 12.58
C SER A 38 28.54 -18.26 11.12
N SER A 39 27.68 -17.32 10.73
CA SER A 39 27.60 -16.82 9.36
C SER A 39 28.76 -15.86 9.02
N PRO A 40 29.33 -15.92 7.80
CA PRO A 40 30.33 -14.96 7.33
C PRO A 40 29.78 -13.56 7.07
N ILE A 41 28.44 -13.40 7.11
CA ILE A 41 27.77 -12.12 6.87
C ILE A 41 27.93 -11.22 8.10
N PRO A 42 28.37 -9.96 7.96
CA PRO A 42 28.50 -9.04 9.09
C PRO A 42 27.19 -8.87 9.87
N PHE A 43 27.27 -8.81 11.20
CA PHE A 43 26.08 -8.76 12.08
C PHE A 43 25.14 -7.61 11.78
N TYR A 44 25.69 -6.43 11.43
CA TYR A 44 24.84 -5.30 11.04
C TYR A 44 24.04 -5.58 9.75
N ALA A 45 24.64 -6.32 8.81
CA ALA A 45 23.97 -6.68 7.56
C ALA A 45 22.87 -7.73 7.78
N GLN A 46 23.11 -8.69 8.69
CA GLN A 46 22.09 -9.67 9.09
C GLN A 46 20.93 -8.97 9.79
N LEU A 47 21.19 -8.10 10.76
CA LEU A 47 20.15 -7.36 11.48
C LEU A 47 19.37 -6.41 10.55
N SER A 48 20.06 -5.66 9.68
CA SER A 48 19.37 -4.80 8.70
C SER A 48 18.56 -5.61 7.71
N GLY A 49 19.07 -6.75 7.24
CA GLY A 49 18.34 -7.67 6.35
C GLY A 49 17.09 -8.25 7.00
N TYR A 50 17.16 -8.65 8.27
CA TYR A 50 16.00 -9.10 9.04
C TYR A 50 14.92 -8.02 9.12
N ILE A 51 15.29 -6.81 9.54
CA ILE A 51 14.34 -5.67 9.64
C ILE A 51 13.73 -5.35 8.27
N GLU A 52 14.57 -5.28 7.23
CA GLU A 52 14.13 -5.06 5.86
C GLU A 52 13.11 -6.12 5.41
N GLN A 53 13.34 -7.39 5.75
CA GLN A 53 12.41 -8.48 5.44
C GLN A 53 11.06 -8.31 6.17
N GLN A 54 11.06 -7.92 7.47
CA GLN A 54 9.82 -7.67 8.21
C GLN A 54 9.02 -6.52 7.59
N VAL A 55 9.67 -5.44 7.18
CA VAL A 55 9.04 -4.30 6.52
C VAL A 55 8.51 -4.71 5.13
N ARG A 56 9.33 -5.35 4.30
CA ARG A 56 8.92 -5.81 2.96
C ARG A 56 7.81 -6.86 3.00
N SER A 57 7.70 -7.63 4.09
CA SER A 57 6.60 -8.60 4.29
C SER A 57 5.34 -7.99 4.89
N TYR A 58 5.29 -6.67 5.08
CA TYR A 58 4.20 -5.97 5.75
C TYR A 58 3.90 -6.50 7.18
N LYS A 59 4.81 -7.26 7.77
CA LYS A 59 4.70 -7.62 9.19
C LYS A 59 4.90 -6.39 10.07
N TRP A 60 5.82 -5.51 9.65
CA TRP A 60 6.04 -4.22 10.27
C TRP A 60 5.61 -3.12 9.29
N VAL A 61 4.80 -2.20 9.77
CA VAL A 61 4.20 -1.16 8.93
C VAL A 61 4.72 0.23 9.28
N ALA A 62 4.63 1.14 8.32
CA ALA A 62 5.05 2.52 8.46
C ALA A 62 4.44 3.19 9.70
N GLY A 63 5.23 4.01 10.38
CA GLY A 63 4.84 4.70 11.60
C GLY A 63 4.99 3.88 12.90
N GLN A 64 5.16 2.56 12.84
CA GLN A 64 5.49 1.77 14.02
C GLN A 64 6.89 2.11 14.53
N LEU A 65 7.04 2.12 15.86
CA LEU A 65 8.32 2.36 16.50
C LEU A 65 9.17 1.09 16.47
N LEU A 66 10.44 1.24 16.11
CA LEU A 66 11.42 0.19 16.36
C LEU A 66 11.65 0.04 17.87
N PRO A 67 12.03 -1.16 18.34
CA PRO A 67 12.57 -1.33 19.67
C PRO A 67 13.75 -0.38 19.89
N SER A 68 14.01 -0.01 21.13
CA SER A 68 15.18 0.83 21.47
C SER A 68 16.49 0.13 21.07
N GLU A 69 17.55 0.91 20.88
CA GLU A 69 18.87 0.33 20.61
C GLU A 69 19.27 -0.71 21.68
N HIS A 70 18.88 -0.47 22.93
CA HIS A 70 19.15 -1.40 24.04
C HIS A 70 18.38 -2.72 23.90
N GLU A 71 17.08 -2.64 23.56
CA GLU A 71 16.24 -3.82 23.32
C GLU A 71 16.74 -4.61 22.09
N LEU A 72 17.14 -3.93 21.01
CA LEU A 72 17.73 -4.56 19.83
C LEU A 72 19.05 -5.27 20.15
N CYS A 73 19.93 -4.65 20.97
CA CYS A 73 21.16 -5.30 21.43
C CYS A 73 20.87 -6.57 22.20
N ALA A 74 19.91 -6.52 23.14
CA ALA A 74 19.56 -7.66 23.98
C ALA A 74 18.98 -8.83 23.18
N VAL A 75 18.07 -8.56 22.23
CA VAL A 75 17.39 -9.60 21.45
C VAL A 75 18.30 -10.16 20.35
N ALA A 76 19.07 -9.33 19.69
CA ALA A 76 19.98 -9.77 18.60
C ALA A 76 21.33 -10.29 19.11
N GLY A 77 21.67 -10.11 20.39
CA GLY A 77 22.94 -10.53 20.95
C GLY A 77 24.16 -9.77 20.37
N VAL A 78 23.99 -8.50 20.01
CA VAL A 78 25.03 -7.69 19.35
C VAL A 78 25.31 -6.38 20.08
N SER A 79 26.45 -5.75 19.78
CA SER A 79 26.85 -4.49 20.37
C SER A 79 26.00 -3.30 19.86
N ARG A 80 25.98 -2.19 20.65
CA ARG A 80 25.32 -0.94 20.24
C ARG A 80 25.87 -0.38 18.92
N THR A 81 27.15 -0.55 18.65
CA THR A 81 27.78 -0.12 17.40
C THR A 81 27.18 -0.85 16.21
N VAL A 82 26.97 -2.17 16.31
CA VAL A 82 26.36 -3.01 15.29
C VAL A 82 24.89 -2.57 15.04
N VAL A 83 24.12 -2.37 16.12
CA VAL A 83 22.74 -1.90 16.02
C VAL A 83 22.66 -0.53 15.33
N ARG A 84 23.51 0.43 15.74
CA ARG A 84 23.56 1.74 15.10
C ARG A 84 23.92 1.69 13.63
N GLN A 85 24.87 0.82 13.28
CA GLN A 85 25.27 0.61 11.88
C GLN A 85 24.12 0.03 11.06
N ALA A 86 23.38 -0.97 11.60
CA ALA A 86 22.20 -1.53 10.95
C ALA A 86 21.09 -0.47 10.76
N ILE A 87 20.81 0.32 11.79
CA ILE A 87 19.79 1.39 11.70
C ILE A 87 20.21 2.49 10.70
N ASN A 88 21.50 2.87 10.65
CA ASN A 88 22.02 3.82 9.67
C ASN A 88 21.87 3.30 8.23
N GLU A 89 22.14 2.01 8.03
CA GLU A 89 21.95 1.36 6.72
C GLU A 89 20.47 1.38 6.30
N LEU A 90 19.55 1.07 7.22
CA LEU A 90 18.11 1.11 6.97
C LEU A 90 17.59 2.54 6.72
N GLU A 91 18.15 3.54 7.43
CA GLU A 91 17.85 4.95 7.21
C GLU A 91 18.32 5.40 5.82
N ARG A 92 19.54 5.01 5.40
CA ARG A 92 20.04 5.27 4.05
C ARG A 92 19.20 4.62 2.96
N LYS A 93 18.64 3.43 3.23
CA LYS A 93 17.67 2.74 2.36
C LYS A 93 16.26 3.34 2.43
N GLY A 94 16.01 4.34 3.27
CA GLY A 94 14.69 4.95 3.47
C GLY A 94 13.66 4.03 4.15
N LEU A 95 14.09 2.98 4.84
CA LEU A 95 13.23 2.02 5.53
C LEU A 95 12.97 2.40 6.99
N VAL A 96 13.80 3.27 7.57
CA VAL A 96 13.71 3.74 8.94
C VAL A 96 13.94 5.25 8.97
N THR A 97 13.17 5.93 9.84
CA THR A 97 13.35 7.36 10.12
C THR A 97 13.86 7.54 11.54
N LYS A 98 14.93 8.31 11.71
CA LYS A 98 15.43 8.74 13.01
C LYS A 98 14.88 10.12 13.35
N GLN A 99 14.47 10.28 14.61
CA GLN A 99 14.18 11.60 15.17
C GLN A 99 15.09 11.82 16.37
N SER A 100 15.74 12.98 16.43
CA SER A 100 16.62 13.33 17.56
C SER A 100 15.87 13.20 18.90
N GLY A 101 16.43 12.45 19.85
CA GLY A 101 15.83 12.23 21.17
C GLY A 101 14.63 11.29 21.21
N LYS A 102 14.24 10.67 20.09
CA LYS A 102 13.12 9.71 20.01
C LYS A 102 13.57 8.35 19.47
N ARG A 103 12.73 7.32 19.68
CA ARG A 103 12.92 6.02 19.05
C ARG A 103 12.82 6.13 17.52
N SER A 104 13.66 5.37 16.82
CA SER A 104 13.52 5.20 15.38
C SER A 104 12.18 4.56 15.04
N SER A 105 11.57 4.97 13.96
CA SER A 105 10.31 4.40 13.45
C SER A 105 10.53 3.79 12.07
N ILE A 106 9.69 2.80 11.74
CA ILE A 106 9.60 2.33 10.36
C ILE A 106 9.23 3.55 9.50
N ALA A 107 10.09 3.86 8.55
CA ALA A 107 9.86 4.98 7.67
C ALA A 107 8.54 4.75 6.92
N PHE A 108 7.76 5.80 6.79
CA PHE A 108 6.84 5.84 5.67
C PHE A 108 7.73 5.74 4.44
N PRO A 109 7.49 4.78 3.52
CA PRO A 109 8.31 4.72 2.33
C PRO A 109 8.32 6.11 1.73
N ILE A 110 9.50 6.76 1.74
CA ILE A 110 9.73 7.96 0.93
C ILE A 110 9.77 7.42 -0.49
N TYR A 111 8.59 7.17 -1.03
CA TYR A 111 8.45 6.91 -2.43
C TYR A 111 8.70 8.23 -3.15
N GLN A 112 10.00 8.53 -3.34
CA GLN A 112 10.46 9.40 -4.40
C GLN A 112 10.22 8.67 -5.73
N GLY A 113 9.00 8.45 -6.02
CA GLY A 113 8.56 7.79 -7.24
C GLY A 113 7.05 7.75 -7.19
N SER A 114 6.43 8.33 -8.16
CA SER A 114 4.98 8.41 -8.28
C SER A 114 4.38 7.00 -8.33
N LEU A 115 3.06 6.89 -8.22
CA LEU A 115 2.26 5.70 -8.55
C LEU A 115 2.66 5.04 -9.88
N MET A 116 3.47 5.71 -10.72
CA MET A 116 4.04 5.21 -11.97
C MET A 116 5.18 4.21 -11.77
N GLN A 117 6.02 4.39 -10.75
CA GLN A 117 7.26 3.63 -10.57
C GLN A 117 7.18 2.61 -9.44
N ASN A 118 6.18 2.74 -8.55
CA ASN A 118 6.06 1.89 -7.38
C ASN A 118 4.85 0.96 -7.46
N LEU A 119 5.06 -0.27 -7.06
CA LEU A 119 4.03 -1.29 -6.87
C LEU A 119 3.38 -1.20 -5.49
N SER A 120 3.57 -0.08 -4.77
CA SER A 120 2.85 0.23 -3.54
C SER A 120 1.40 0.60 -3.86
N GLY A 121 0.49 0.19 -3.01
CA GLY A 121 -0.91 0.57 -3.14
C GLY A 121 -1.14 2.05 -2.84
N PHE A 122 -2.21 2.60 -3.37
CA PHE A 122 -2.68 3.97 -3.09
C PHE A 122 -2.74 4.29 -1.59
N TYR A 123 -3.17 3.33 -0.78
CA TYR A 123 -3.31 3.50 0.67
C TYR A 123 -1.95 3.76 1.34
N ASP A 124 -0.95 2.93 1.02
CA ASP A 124 0.38 3.03 1.63
C ASP A 124 1.11 4.29 1.14
N ASP A 125 0.93 4.69 -0.13
CA ASP A 125 1.49 5.94 -0.68
C ASP A 125 0.87 7.19 -0.02
N ALA A 126 -0.43 7.19 0.22
CA ALA A 126 -1.11 8.30 0.89
C ALA A 126 -0.64 8.47 2.35
N ILE A 127 -0.58 7.38 3.10
CA ILE A 127 -0.08 7.40 4.49
C ILE A 127 1.38 7.86 4.53
N ALA A 128 2.22 7.41 3.60
CA ALA A 128 3.60 7.84 3.49
C ALA A 128 3.76 9.36 3.31
N LYS A 129 2.79 9.99 2.66
CA LYS A 129 2.72 11.46 2.46
C LYS A 129 1.99 12.19 3.60
N GLY A 130 1.66 11.51 4.69
CA GLY A 130 0.94 12.09 5.84
C GLY A 130 -0.52 12.45 5.53
N ARG A 131 -1.08 11.90 4.47
CA ARG A 131 -2.47 12.15 4.07
C ARG A 131 -3.40 11.09 4.64
N GLN A 132 -4.70 11.38 4.67
CA GLN A 132 -5.72 10.48 5.20
C GLN A 132 -6.48 9.77 4.06
N PRO A 133 -6.08 8.53 3.68
CA PRO A 133 -6.81 7.75 2.70
C PRO A 133 -8.06 7.12 3.32
N TYR A 134 -9.13 7.10 2.56
CA TYR A 134 -10.33 6.35 2.84
C TYR A 134 -10.81 5.66 1.55
N THR A 135 -11.39 4.48 1.66
CA THR A 135 -11.90 3.73 0.52
C THR A 135 -13.38 3.40 0.70
N LYS A 136 -14.19 3.77 -0.26
CA LYS A 136 -15.57 3.28 -0.38
C LYS A 136 -15.57 2.12 -1.38
N VAL A 137 -15.89 0.92 -0.90
CA VAL A 137 -16.12 -0.24 -1.76
C VAL A 137 -17.45 -0.05 -2.48
N LEU A 138 -17.40 -0.03 -3.81
CA LEU A 138 -18.58 0.11 -4.68
C LEU A 138 -19.12 -1.25 -5.13
N GLY A 139 -18.27 -2.27 -5.16
CA GLY A 139 -18.63 -3.64 -5.49
C GLY A 139 -17.45 -4.58 -5.23
N LEU A 140 -17.78 -5.79 -4.81
CA LEU A 140 -16.86 -6.90 -4.60
C LEU A 140 -17.60 -8.18 -4.95
N GLN A 141 -17.21 -8.83 -6.03
CA GLN A 141 -17.91 -9.98 -6.58
C GLN A 141 -17.00 -10.87 -7.41
N VAL A 142 -17.44 -12.09 -7.69
CA VAL A 142 -16.81 -12.96 -8.69
C VAL A 142 -17.56 -12.79 -10.01
N ILE A 143 -16.81 -12.59 -11.08
CA ILE A 143 -17.32 -12.53 -12.44
C ILE A 143 -16.50 -13.44 -13.36
N PRO A 144 -17.06 -13.88 -14.51
CA PRO A 144 -16.25 -14.51 -15.55
C PRO A 144 -15.31 -13.50 -16.20
N ALA A 145 -14.07 -13.91 -16.45
CA ALA A 145 -13.07 -13.05 -17.09
C ALA A 145 -13.49 -12.72 -18.53
N ALA A 146 -13.68 -11.44 -18.83
CA ALA A 146 -13.81 -10.95 -20.19
C ALA A 146 -12.49 -11.14 -20.97
N PRO A 147 -12.49 -11.15 -22.32
CA PRO A 147 -11.28 -11.38 -23.13
C PRO A 147 -10.08 -10.51 -22.74
N GLU A 148 -10.30 -9.21 -22.47
CA GLU A 148 -9.24 -8.29 -22.04
C GLU A 148 -8.64 -8.68 -20.67
N ILE A 149 -9.49 -9.11 -19.74
CA ILE A 149 -9.09 -9.53 -18.39
C ILE A 149 -8.32 -10.84 -18.47
N GLY A 150 -8.83 -11.83 -19.25
CA GLY A 150 -8.19 -13.10 -19.49
C GLY A 150 -6.80 -12.93 -20.07
N ALA A 151 -6.67 -12.09 -21.10
CA ALA A 151 -5.39 -11.78 -21.73
C ALA A 151 -4.42 -11.09 -20.77
N ALA A 152 -4.90 -10.16 -19.95
CA ALA A 152 -4.06 -9.43 -18.98
C ALA A 152 -3.56 -10.32 -17.83
N LEU A 153 -4.39 -11.25 -17.34
CA LEU A 153 -4.10 -12.17 -16.25
C LEU A 153 -3.52 -13.51 -16.74
N GLN A 154 -3.43 -13.74 -18.07
CA GLN A 154 -2.99 -14.99 -18.70
C GLN A 154 -3.80 -16.21 -18.21
N ILE A 155 -5.11 -16.05 -18.13
CA ILE A 155 -6.08 -17.10 -17.80
C ILE A 155 -7.08 -17.24 -18.95
N GLU A 156 -7.76 -18.38 -19.01
CA GLU A 156 -8.79 -18.62 -20.02
C GLU A 156 -9.94 -17.63 -19.88
N GLU A 157 -10.52 -17.21 -21.00
CA GLU A 157 -11.75 -16.43 -21.01
C GLU A 157 -12.86 -17.18 -20.26
N GLY A 158 -13.67 -16.46 -19.46
CA GLY A 158 -14.68 -17.05 -18.63
C GLY A 158 -14.17 -17.61 -17.29
N SER A 159 -12.87 -17.71 -17.07
CA SER A 159 -12.33 -18.10 -15.75
C SER A 159 -12.82 -17.17 -14.65
N PRO A 160 -13.10 -17.67 -13.43
CA PRO A 160 -13.59 -16.85 -12.34
C PRO A 160 -12.53 -15.87 -11.84
N VAL A 161 -12.86 -14.58 -11.87
CA VAL A 161 -12.05 -13.49 -11.33
C VAL A 161 -12.81 -12.72 -10.29
N ILE A 162 -12.12 -12.26 -9.25
CA ILE A 162 -12.65 -11.32 -8.27
C ILE A 162 -12.54 -9.92 -8.87
N GLU A 163 -13.68 -9.24 -8.98
CA GLU A 163 -13.77 -7.82 -9.33
C GLU A 163 -13.96 -7.02 -8.04
N LEU A 164 -13.03 -6.13 -7.76
CA LEU A 164 -13.07 -5.21 -6.62
C LEU A 164 -13.12 -3.77 -7.14
N ASN A 165 -14.28 -3.14 -7.03
CA ASN A 165 -14.54 -1.77 -7.48
C ASN A 165 -14.53 -0.81 -6.28
N ARG A 166 -13.69 0.23 -6.32
CA ARG A 166 -13.47 1.15 -5.21
C ARG A 166 -13.41 2.59 -5.68
N LEU A 167 -14.03 3.47 -4.88
CA LEU A 167 -13.80 4.91 -4.94
C LEU A 167 -12.89 5.28 -3.77
N ARG A 168 -11.74 5.85 -4.07
CA ARG A 168 -10.71 6.20 -3.09
C ARG A 168 -10.72 7.68 -2.86
N PHE A 169 -10.69 8.04 -1.60
CA PHE A 169 -10.68 9.40 -1.10
C PHE A 169 -9.33 9.73 -0.49
N LEU A 170 -8.97 10.98 -0.57
CA LEU A 170 -7.79 11.53 0.07
C LEU A 170 -8.17 12.85 0.74
N ASP A 171 -7.99 12.92 2.08
CA ASP A 171 -8.39 14.07 2.90
C ASP A 171 -9.87 14.45 2.70
N GLY A 172 -10.75 13.46 2.58
CA GLY A 172 -12.19 13.62 2.43
C GLY A 172 -12.69 13.87 1.00
N GLU A 173 -11.79 14.02 0.03
CA GLU A 173 -12.13 14.28 -1.37
C GLU A 173 -11.95 13.04 -2.24
N PRO A 174 -12.87 12.74 -3.18
CA PRO A 174 -12.70 11.63 -4.10
C PRO A 174 -11.53 11.89 -5.05
N GLU A 175 -10.62 10.93 -5.16
CA GLU A 175 -9.36 11.07 -5.90
C GLU A 175 -9.23 10.08 -7.05
N VAL A 176 -9.60 8.80 -6.79
CA VAL A 176 -9.38 7.70 -7.74
C VAL A 176 -10.60 6.78 -7.76
N LEU A 177 -11.10 6.47 -8.93
CA LEU A 177 -12.03 5.37 -9.18
C LEU A 177 -11.22 4.21 -9.76
N VAL A 178 -11.21 3.04 -9.11
CA VAL A 178 -10.40 1.89 -9.52
C VAL A 178 -11.20 0.60 -9.49
N VAL A 179 -11.04 -0.18 -10.55
CA VAL A 179 -11.52 -1.57 -10.65
C VAL A 179 -10.29 -2.48 -10.73
N THR A 180 -10.22 -3.45 -9.84
CA THR A 180 -9.13 -4.42 -9.75
C THR A 180 -9.67 -5.81 -10.00
N TYR A 181 -8.98 -6.59 -10.82
CA TYR A 181 -9.28 -7.99 -11.15
C TYR A 181 -8.15 -8.89 -10.66
N LEU A 182 -8.52 -9.97 -9.97
CA LEU A 182 -7.62 -10.97 -9.40
C LEU A 182 -8.15 -12.37 -9.75
N PRO A 183 -7.31 -13.36 -10.14
CA PRO A 183 -7.76 -14.73 -10.28
C PRO A 183 -8.32 -15.26 -8.96
N GLN A 184 -9.57 -15.71 -8.93
CA GLN A 184 -10.21 -16.20 -7.70
C GLN A 184 -9.46 -17.37 -7.07
N SER A 185 -8.86 -18.23 -7.90
CA SER A 185 -8.10 -19.40 -7.47
C SER A 185 -6.87 -19.05 -6.62
N MET A 186 -6.30 -17.85 -6.81
CA MET A 186 -5.09 -17.41 -6.10
C MET A 186 -5.40 -16.78 -4.74
N CYS A 187 -6.60 -16.25 -4.54
CA CYS A 187 -7.00 -15.57 -3.31
C CYS A 187 -8.42 -15.98 -2.87
N PRO A 188 -8.63 -17.27 -2.56
CA PRO A 188 -9.93 -17.77 -2.12
C PRO A 188 -10.31 -17.10 -0.78
N GLY A 189 -11.58 -16.66 -0.67
CA GLY A 189 -12.07 -15.98 0.53
C GLY A 189 -11.81 -14.46 0.57
N LEU A 190 -11.21 -13.87 -0.46
CA LEU A 190 -11.01 -12.42 -0.56
C LEU A 190 -12.31 -11.62 -0.50
N LEU A 191 -13.44 -12.24 -0.90
CA LEU A 191 -14.78 -11.64 -0.82
C LEU A 191 -15.24 -11.32 0.62
N ASN A 192 -14.64 -11.94 1.63
CA ASN A 192 -14.98 -11.76 3.04
C ASN A 192 -14.15 -10.66 3.72
N GLU A 193 -13.30 -9.97 2.98
CA GLU A 193 -12.39 -8.95 3.53
C GLU A 193 -12.98 -7.54 3.43
N ASP A 194 -12.67 -6.70 4.43
CA ASP A 194 -13.03 -5.28 4.42
C ASP A 194 -11.89 -4.45 3.83
N PHE A 195 -12.18 -3.82 2.69
CA PHE A 195 -11.23 -2.93 1.99
C PHE A 195 -11.44 -1.45 2.28
N SER A 196 -12.26 -1.09 3.25
CA SER A 196 -12.56 0.31 3.57
C SER A 196 -11.33 1.04 4.13
N ASN A 197 -10.54 0.35 4.96
CA ASN A 197 -9.36 0.89 5.64
C ASN A 197 -8.12 -0.02 5.51
N GLU A 198 -8.13 -0.95 4.56
CA GLU A 198 -7.07 -1.93 4.39
C GLU A 198 -6.39 -1.79 3.02
N SER A 199 -5.08 -2.04 2.99
CA SER A 199 -4.33 -2.15 1.75
C SER A 199 -4.54 -3.53 1.12
N LEU A 200 -5.05 -3.58 -0.11
CA LEU A 200 -5.17 -4.84 -0.86
C LEU A 200 -3.81 -5.56 -0.94
N TYR A 201 -2.72 -4.84 -1.20
CA TYR A 201 -1.40 -5.44 -1.35
C TYR A 201 -0.86 -5.99 -0.03
N ARG A 202 -1.15 -5.30 1.09
CA ARG A 202 -0.82 -5.79 2.43
C ARG A 202 -1.58 -7.08 2.73
N LEU A 203 -2.87 -7.10 2.47
CA LEU A 203 -3.72 -8.27 2.69
C LEU A 203 -3.27 -9.45 1.82
N LEU A 204 -3.00 -9.22 0.52
CA LEU A 204 -2.48 -10.26 -0.38
C LEU A 204 -1.15 -10.84 0.14
N ALA A 205 -0.24 -9.99 0.60
CA ALA A 205 1.05 -10.42 1.12
C ALA A 205 0.93 -11.18 2.45
N GLN A 206 0.12 -10.70 3.38
CA GLN A 206 0.01 -11.27 4.73
C GLN A 206 -0.84 -12.54 4.78
N LYS A 207 -1.99 -12.55 4.09
CA LYS A 207 -2.94 -13.65 4.18
C LYS A 207 -2.69 -14.74 3.14
N TYR A 208 -2.25 -14.36 1.94
CA TYR A 208 -2.09 -15.28 0.82
C TYR A 208 -0.62 -15.52 0.42
N GLY A 209 0.33 -14.80 1.02
CA GLY A 209 1.75 -14.88 0.63
C GLY A 209 2.04 -14.33 -0.77
N LEU A 210 1.07 -13.62 -1.36
CA LEU A 210 1.15 -13.11 -2.74
C LEU A 210 1.71 -11.69 -2.75
N ARG A 211 2.83 -11.50 -3.45
CA ARG A 211 3.48 -10.20 -3.61
C ARG A 211 3.69 -9.87 -5.05
N ILE A 212 3.21 -8.70 -5.45
CA ILE A 212 3.52 -8.12 -6.74
C ILE A 212 4.93 -7.55 -6.67
N THR A 213 5.82 -8.07 -7.50
CA THR A 213 7.24 -7.66 -7.57
C THR A 213 7.59 -6.94 -8.86
N GLN A 214 6.78 -7.14 -9.91
CA GLN A 214 6.95 -6.54 -11.22
C GLN A 214 5.60 -6.08 -11.76
N GLY A 215 5.62 -5.14 -12.70
CA GLY A 215 4.39 -4.70 -13.34
C GLY A 215 4.63 -3.80 -14.54
N ILE A 216 3.64 -3.76 -15.41
CA ILE A 216 3.60 -2.87 -16.56
C ILE A 216 2.41 -1.94 -16.38
N ARG A 217 2.63 -0.65 -16.56
CA ARG A 217 1.62 0.38 -16.42
C ARG A 217 1.53 1.25 -17.66
N THR A 218 0.31 1.42 -18.18
CA THR A 218 0.03 2.33 -19.28
C THR A 218 -0.81 3.48 -18.77
N ILE A 219 -0.50 4.71 -19.20
CA ILE A 219 -1.22 5.91 -18.83
C ILE A 219 -1.71 6.64 -20.07
N LYS A 220 -2.97 7.03 -20.04
CA LYS A 220 -3.62 7.79 -21.09
C LYS A 220 -4.38 8.98 -20.50
N ALA A 221 -4.30 10.15 -21.13
CA ALA A 221 -5.22 11.24 -20.85
C ALA A 221 -6.55 10.96 -21.54
N ILE A 222 -7.65 11.14 -20.81
CA ILE A 222 -9.03 10.98 -21.29
C ILE A 222 -9.93 12.08 -20.75
N ALA A 223 -11.11 12.24 -21.35
CA ALA A 223 -12.22 12.98 -20.77
C ALA A 223 -13.13 12.01 -20.01
N LEU A 224 -13.60 12.40 -18.81
CA LEU A 224 -14.49 11.58 -18.00
C LEU A 224 -15.90 11.52 -18.58
N ASP A 225 -16.46 10.33 -18.59
CA ASP A 225 -17.89 10.13 -18.85
C ASP A 225 -18.74 10.63 -17.66
N ARG A 226 -20.07 10.71 -17.88
CA ARG A 226 -21.02 11.21 -16.89
C ARG A 226 -21.00 10.41 -15.58
N LYS A 227 -20.91 9.09 -15.64
CA LYS A 227 -20.93 8.21 -14.46
C LYS A 227 -19.66 8.37 -13.64
N SER A 228 -18.49 8.26 -14.28
CA SER A 228 -17.19 8.40 -13.62
C SER A 228 -17.00 9.81 -13.05
N ALA A 229 -17.40 10.85 -13.78
CA ALA A 229 -17.35 12.22 -13.32
C ALA A 229 -18.23 12.45 -12.07
N GLY A 230 -19.45 11.90 -12.06
CA GLY A 230 -20.34 11.97 -10.90
C GLY A 230 -19.76 11.29 -9.65
N LEU A 231 -19.11 10.12 -9.80
CA LEU A 231 -18.45 9.42 -8.70
C LEU A 231 -17.23 10.21 -8.18
N LEU A 232 -16.46 10.81 -9.08
CA LEU A 232 -15.28 11.60 -8.73
C LEU A 232 -15.59 13.04 -8.29
N GLY A 233 -16.87 13.45 -8.29
CA GLY A 233 -17.28 14.77 -7.84
C GLY A 233 -16.84 15.91 -8.78
N VAL A 234 -16.68 15.65 -10.08
CA VAL A 234 -16.26 16.61 -11.09
C VAL A 234 -17.27 16.72 -12.24
N ARG A 235 -17.09 17.66 -13.16
CA ARG A 235 -17.96 17.81 -14.33
C ARG A 235 -17.69 16.72 -15.36
N THR A 236 -18.75 16.30 -16.07
CA THR A 236 -18.61 15.47 -17.27
C THR A 236 -17.63 16.14 -18.26
N GLY A 237 -16.74 15.35 -18.85
CA GLY A 237 -15.71 15.87 -19.75
C GLY A 237 -14.47 16.42 -19.05
N SER A 238 -14.43 16.49 -17.71
CA SER A 238 -13.20 16.85 -16.98
C SER A 238 -12.04 15.94 -17.37
N PRO A 239 -10.81 16.48 -17.47
CA PRO A 239 -9.64 15.66 -17.78
C PRO A 239 -9.35 14.65 -16.67
N ALA A 240 -8.92 13.47 -17.06
CA ALA A 240 -8.48 12.42 -16.16
C ALA A 240 -7.32 11.64 -16.75
N LEU A 241 -6.57 10.96 -15.89
CA LEU A 241 -5.56 9.98 -16.30
C LEU A 241 -6.11 8.57 -16.09
N LEU A 242 -6.26 7.86 -17.19
CA LEU A 242 -6.61 6.45 -17.21
C LEU A 242 -5.32 5.63 -17.06
N LEU A 243 -5.22 4.88 -16.00
CA LEU A 243 -4.14 3.92 -15.75
C LEU A 243 -4.67 2.51 -15.96
N LYS A 244 -3.96 1.72 -16.78
CA LYS A 244 -4.12 0.26 -16.86
C LYS A 244 -2.82 -0.36 -16.37
N SER A 245 -2.89 -1.29 -15.43
CA SER A 245 -1.71 -1.90 -14.84
C SER A 245 -1.87 -3.41 -14.71
N ARG A 246 -0.81 -4.15 -15.05
CA ARG A 246 -0.68 -5.58 -14.81
C ARG A 246 0.42 -5.80 -13.80
N GLY A 247 0.11 -6.48 -12.69
CA GLY A 247 1.05 -6.85 -11.64
C GLY A 247 1.38 -8.33 -11.69
N GLN A 248 2.65 -8.68 -11.48
CA GLN A 248 3.16 -10.05 -11.53
C GLN A 248 3.89 -10.41 -10.24
N LEU A 249 3.81 -11.67 -9.88
CA LEU A 249 4.61 -12.28 -8.81
C LEU A 249 6.08 -12.44 -9.23
N ALA A 250 6.95 -12.83 -8.30
CA ALA A 250 8.37 -13.03 -8.55
C ALA A 250 8.64 -14.16 -9.56
N ASP A 251 7.73 -15.13 -9.67
CA ASP A 251 7.79 -16.24 -10.63
C ASP A 251 7.22 -15.87 -12.01
N GLY A 252 6.81 -14.61 -12.22
CA GLY A 252 6.29 -14.10 -13.48
C GLY A 252 4.79 -14.32 -13.68
N ARG A 253 4.09 -15.05 -12.81
CA ARG A 253 2.64 -15.24 -12.93
C ARG A 253 1.91 -13.93 -12.71
N PRO A 254 0.97 -13.51 -13.58
CA PRO A 254 0.11 -12.37 -13.34
C PRO A 254 -0.79 -12.61 -12.14
N LEU A 255 -0.85 -11.62 -11.25
CA LEU A 255 -1.73 -11.65 -10.07
C LEU A 255 -2.84 -10.63 -10.18
N GLU A 256 -2.55 -9.46 -10.73
CA GLU A 256 -3.48 -8.33 -10.73
C GLU A 256 -3.55 -7.68 -12.10
N TYR A 257 -4.77 -7.35 -12.50
CA TYR A 257 -5.05 -6.35 -13.53
C TYR A 257 -5.96 -5.28 -12.97
N PHE A 258 -5.59 -4.01 -13.08
CA PHE A 258 -6.50 -2.93 -12.66
C PHE A 258 -6.62 -1.83 -13.70
N ILE A 259 -7.76 -1.17 -13.65
CA ILE A 259 -8.08 0.04 -14.43
C ILE A 259 -8.45 1.12 -13.42
N ALA A 260 -7.72 2.26 -13.45
CA ALA A 260 -7.94 3.36 -12.53
C ALA A 260 -8.12 4.68 -13.30
N LEU A 261 -9.07 5.48 -12.82
CA LEU A 261 -9.30 6.84 -13.27
C LEU A 261 -8.87 7.80 -12.18
N HIS A 262 -7.84 8.57 -12.43
CA HIS A 262 -7.35 9.63 -11.54
C HIS A 262 -7.85 10.98 -12.03
N ARG A 263 -8.32 11.83 -11.10
CA ARG A 263 -8.72 13.21 -11.43
C ARG A 263 -7.52 13.98 -11.99
N GLY A 264 -7.67 14.58 -13.17
CA GLY A 264 -6.60 15.32 -13.84
C GLY A 264 -6.21 16.64 -13.17
N ASP A 265 -7.12 17.21 -12.36
CA ASP A 265 -6.87 18.42 -11.57
C ASP A 265 -6.05 18.16 -10.29
N ARG A 266 -5.85 16.89 -9.93
CA ARG A 266 -5.15 16.46 -8.69
C ARG A 266 -4.04 15.46 -8.93
N ALA A 267 -4.08 14.72 -10.04
CA ALA A 267 -3.10 13.70 -10.34
C ALA A 267 -1.83 14.33 -10.91
N GLN A 268 -0.72 14.08 -10.24
CA GLN A 268 0.62 14.38 -10.71
C GLN A 268 1.48 13.13 -10.63
N PHE A 269 2.20 12.83 -11.71
CA PHE A 269 3.14 11.72 -11.76
C PHE A 269 4.54 12.26 -12.02
N GLU A 270 5.48 11.83 -11.20
CA GLU A 270 6.89 12.14 -11.33
C GLU A 270 7.67 10.87 -11.71
N VAL A 271 8.52 10.96 -12.71
CA VAL A 271 9.39 9.88 -13.17
C VAL A 271 10.83 10.34 -13.05
N LYS A 272 11.61 9.65 -12.21
CA LYS A 272 13.06 9.89 -12.10
C LYS A 272 13.76 9.20 -13.26
N LEU A 273 14.38 9.98 -14.11
CA LEU A 273 15.20 9.48 -15.21
C LEU A 273 16.65 9.33 -14.74
N VAL A 274 17.27 8.22 -15.08
CA VAL A 274 18.70 7.97 -14.89
C VAL A 274 19.28 7.60 -16.25
N SER A 275 20.47 8.09 -16.55
CA SER A 275 21.22 7.61 -17.73
C SER A 275 21.63 6.17 -17.52
N ALA A 276 21.56 5.38 -18.59
CA ALA A 276 22.05 4.01 -18.60
C ALA A 276 23.58 3.97 -18.46
#